data_ab8411125ba9caef36be5e56b4e263a8
#
_entry.id   ab8411125ba9caef36be5e56b4e263a8
#
_cell.length_a   1.000
_cell.length_b   1.000
_cell.length_c   1.000
_cell.angle_alpha   90.00
_cell.angle_beta   90.00
_cell.angle_gamma   90.00
#
_symmetry.space_group_name_H-M   'P 1'
#
loop_
_entity.id
_entity.type
_entity.pdbx_description
1 polymer ?
#
loop_
_entity_poly.entity_id
_entity_poly.type
_entity_poly.pdbx_seq_one_letter_code
_entity_poly.pdbx_strand_id
1 'polypeptide(L)'
;MRAAYRLCLKNKAHTANAIRFWLDEESELVALAREVFNCEYVPRQSIAFIVTKPCLREVVAADFRDRIVQHYIVMRLEALFEECGTLDDNMFSCRVGKGNLAAIQALQQQIFHQSKGYTTDCYVAKFDLQSFFMSIDKRRLYDELVALVAKRYEGWDKDTLLYLIRVVTLHNPQDNAVRKTPLCDWADLPRSKSLYNVDWFLGLAIGNLTSQSDANFYNAPAMRWMRSVGLAPVNYVDDFAFVVRD
;
A
#
# COMPACT_ATOMS: atom_id res chain seq x y z
N MET A 1 1.00 17.90 -8.81
CA MET A 1 2.37 17.35 -8.70
C MET A 1 3.17 17.95 -7.54
N ARG A 2 3.28 19.29 -7.36
CA ARG A 2 4.09 19.93 -6.29
C ARG A 2 3.70 19.50 -4.85
N ALA A 3 2.42 19.29 -4.56
CA ALA A 3 1.98 18.75 -3.26
C ALA A 3 2.46 17.30 -3.04
N ALA A 4 2.34 16.44 -4.04
CA ALA A 4 2.83 15.07 -4.00
C ALA A 4 4.36 14.99 -3.82
N TYR A 5 5.10 15.86 -4.51
CA TYR A 5 6.55 15.99 -4.32
C TYR A 5 6.94 16.35 -2.88
N ARG A 6 6.27 17.34 -2.28
CA ARG A 6 6.52 17.71 -0.87
C ARG A 6 6.27 16.56 0.10
N LEU A 7 5.22 15.77 -0.12
CA LEU A 7 4.96 14.58 0.69
C LEU A 7 6.03 13.50 0.47
N CYS A 8 6.45 13.28 -0.78
CA CYS A 8 7.52 12.34 -1.11
C CYS A 8 8.85 12.69 -0.41
N LEU A 9 9.17 13.97 -0.26
CA LEU A 9 10.40 14.44 0.42
C LEU A 9 10.40 14.15 1.91
N LYS A 10 9.27 14.10 2.58
CA LYS A 10 9.09 14.04 4.04
C LYS A 10 9.84 12.85 4.62
N ASN A 11 10.65 12.19 4.40
CA ASN A 11 11.49 11.12 4.98
C ASN A 11 12.50 10.58 3.96
N LYS A 12 12.68 11.26 2.81
CA LYS A 12 13.52 10.79 1.71
C LYS A 12 14.45 11.87 1.16
N ALA A 13 14.42 13.09 1.70
CA ALA A 13 15.19 14.24 1.21
C ALA A 13 16.72 14.00 1.10
N HIS A 14 17.26 13.11 1.93
CA HIS A 14 18.70 12.80 1.97
C HIS A 14 19.12 11.64 1.05
N THR A 15 18.20 11.05 0.30
CA THR A 15 18.54 9.97 -0.64
C THR A 15 19.18 10.54 -1.91
N ALA A 16 20.16 9.83 -2.48
CA ALA A 16 20.86 10.30 -3.68
C ALA A 16 19.92 10.63 -4.85
N ASN A 17 18.85 9.83 -5.03
CA ASN A 17 17.87 10.08 -6.09
C ASN A 17 17.00 11.33 -5.80
N ALA A 18 16.66 11.59 -4.54
CA ALA A 18 15.94 12.80 -4.15
C ALA A 18 16.81 14.05 -4.35
N ILE A 19 18.09 14.00 -3.96
CA ILE A 19 19.04 15.10 -4.16
C ILE A 19 19.23 15.37 -5.66
N ARG A 20 19.38 14.34 -6.48
CA ARG A 20 19.51 14.49 -7.94
C ARG A 20 18.28 15.16 -8.54
N PHE A 21 17.08 14.76 -8.13
CA PHE A 21 15.82 15.39 -8.56
C PHE A 21 15.74 16.85 -8.11
N TRP A 22 16.18 17.14 -6.88
CA TRP A 22 16.17 18.49 -6.30
C TRP A 22 17.08 19.47 -7.05
N LEU A 23 18.20 19.01 -7.61
CA LEU A 23 19.11 19.86 -8.37
C LEU A 23 18.47 20.51 -9.60
N ASP A 24 17.43 19.90 -10.16
CA ASP A 24 16.67 20.44 -11.30
C ASP A 24 15.15 20.32 -11.06
N GLU A 25 14.74 20.64 -9.84
CA GLU A 25 13.37 20.41 -9.32
C GLU A 25 12.29 20.95 -10.25
N GLU A 26 12.43 22.20 -10.71
CA GLU A 26 11.39 22.83 -11.49
C GLU A 26 11.21 22.18 -12.87
N SER A 27 12.30 21.93 -13.57
CA SER A 27 12.27 21.26 -14.87
C SER A 27 11.72 19.84 -14.76
N GLU A 28 12.21 19.07 -13.78
CA GLU A 28 11.78 17.69 -13.55
C GLU A 28 10.28 17.62 -13.15
N LEU A 29 9.79 18.54 -12.31
CA LEU A 29 8.38 18.59 -11.94
C LEU A 29 7.48 19.01 -13.11
N VAL A 30 7.91 19.96 -13.93
CA VAL A 30 7.15 20.38 -15.13
C VAL A 30 7.11 19.25 -16.15
N ALA A 31 8.25 18.59 -16.40
CA ALA A 31 8.32 17.45 -17.31
C ALA A 31 7.42 16.30 -16.82
N LEU A 32 7.51 15.94 -15.53
CA LEU A 32 6.68 14.91 -14.94
C LEU A 32 5.18 15.26 -15.00
N ALA A 33 4.81 16.51 -14.71
CA ALA A 33 3.44 16.96 -14.78
C ALA A 33 2.90 16.84 -16.21
N ARG A 34 3.69 17.22 -17.21
CA ARG A 34 3.31 17.10 -18.63
C ARG A 34 3.05 15.65 -19.01
N GLU A 35 3.98 14.74 -18.71
CA GLU A 35 3.81 13.32 -19.00
C GLU A 35 2.56 12.73 -18.31
N VAL A 36 2.34 13.09 -17.04
CA VAL A 36 1.20 12.61 -16.25
C VAL A 36 -0.13 13.12 -16.84
N PHE A 37 -0.25 14.40 -17.10
CA PHE A 37 -1.53 14.98 -17.58
C PHE A 37 -1.80 14.75 -19.06
N ASN A 38 -0.77 14.42 -19.84
CA ASN A 38 -0.94 13.95 -21.22
C ASN A 38 -1.19 12.44 -21.31
N CYS A 39 -1.20 11.71 -20.17
CA CYS A 39 -1.29 10.25 -20.17
C CYS A 39 -0.13 9.57 -20.94
N GLU A 40 1.06 10.12 -20.82
CA GLU A 40 2.31 9.62 -21.44
C GLU A 40 3.29 9.05 -20.39
N TYR A 41 2.94 9.14 -19.10
CA TYR A 41 3.81 8.68 -18.01
C TYR A 41 4.08 7.17 -18.10
N VAL A 42 5.36 6.80 -18.00
CA VAL A 42 5.82 5.42 -17.89
C VAL A 42 6.74 5.30 -16.66
N PRO A 43 6.55 4.28 -15.79
CA PRO A 43 7.44 4.05 -14.66
C PRO A 43 8.89 3.82 -15.09
N ARG A 44 9.83 4.43 -14.37
CA ARG A 44 11.27 4.24 -14.58
C ARG A 44 11.74 2.93 -13.93
N GLN A 45 13.01 2.62 -14.13
CA GLN A 45 13.65 1.44 -13.56
C GLN A 45 13.63 1.45 -12.02
N SER A 46 13.15 0.36 -11.44
CA SER A 46 13.12 0.15 -10.00
C SER A 46 14.46 -0.41 -9.48
N ILE A 47 14.62 -0.38 -8.16
CA ILE A 47 15.75 -0.99 -7.45
C ILE A 47 15.19 -2.12 -6.58
N ALA A 48 15.74 -3.33 -6.73
CA ALA A 48 15.39 -4.48 -5.91
C ALA A 48 16.53 -4.82 -4.94
N PHE A 49 16.19 -5.09 -3.69
CA PHE A 49 17.15 -5.47 -2.65
C PHE A 49 16.50 -6.29 -1.55
N ILE A 50 17.33 -7.04 -0.83
CA ILE A 50 16.91 -7.83 0.33
C ILE A 50 17.16 -7.04 1.61
N VAL A 51 16.15 -7.02 2.49
CA VAL A 51 16.25 -6.53 3.87
C VAL A 51 16.20 -7.76 4.79
N THR A 52 17.19 -7.87 5.68
CA THR A 52 17.35 -9.02 6.57
C THR A 52 16.75 -8.82 7.96
N LYS A 53 16.58 -7.56 8.40
CA LYS A 53 16.07 -7.22 9.73
C LYS A 53 14.82 -6.35 9.62
N PRO A 54 13.78 -6.55 10.46
CA PRO A 54 13.65 -7.60 11.49
C PRO A 54 13.40 -9.00 10.93
N CYS A 55 12.97 -9.11 9.68
CA CYS A 55 12.77 -10.36 8.96
C CYS A 55 13.19 -10.22 7.50
N LEU A 56 13.51 -11.34 6.87
CA LEU A 56 13.94 -11.41 5.47
C LEU A 56 12.79 -10.99 4.54
N ARG A 57 13.02 -9.95 3.74
CA ARG A 57 12.03 -9.37 2.80
C ARG A 57 12.69 -8.90 1.52
N GLU A 58 12.03 -9.18 0.42
CA GLU A 58 12.32 -8.52 -0.85
C GLU A 58 11.65 -7.14 -0.87
N VAL A 59 12.41 -6.13 -1.24
CA VAL A 59 11.91 -4.78 -1.45
C VAL A 59 12.18 -4.38 -2.89
N VAL A 60 11.16 -3.96 -3.61
CA VAL A 60 11.29 -3.40 -4.96
C VAL A 60 10.82 -1.95 -4.90
N ALA A 61 11.80 -1.06 -4.85
CA ALA A 61 11.60 0.35 -4.64
C ALA A 61 11.60 1.12 -5.96
N ALA A 62 10.53 1.84 -6.22
CA ALA A 62 10.38 2.70 -7.38
C ALA A 62 11.42 3.84 -7.39
N ASP A 63 11.74 4.37 -8.57
CA ASP A 63 12.52 5.60 -8.73
C ASP A 63 11.86 6.77 -7.98
N PHE A 64 12.65 7.76 -7.60
CA PHE A 64 12.14 8.90 -6.83
C PHE A 64 11.03 9.66 -7.56
N ARG A 65 11.15 9.81 -8.88
CA ARG A 65 10.14 10.42 -9.75
C ARG A 65 8.82 9.64 -9.71
N ASP A 66 8.89 8.33 -9.77
CA ASP A 66 7.72 7.45 -9.73
C ASP A 66 7.04 7.46 -8.36
N ARG A 67 7.81 7.64 -7.27
CA ARG A 67 7.25 7.84 -5.94
C ARG A 67 6.42 9.12 -5.84
N ILE A 68 6.78 10.18 -6.56
CA ILE A 68 5.96 11.40 -6.64
C ILE A 68 4.61 11.07 -7.27
N VAL A 69 4.60 10.27 -8.34
CA VAL A 69 3.35 9.82 -8.97
C VAL A 69 2.54 8.94 -8.04
N GLN A 70 3.18 8.02 -7.31
CA GLN A 70 2.51 7.22 -6.29
C GLN A 70 1.86 8.10 -5.20
N HIS A 71 2.56 9.12 -4.71
CA HIS A 71 1.95 10.09 -3.78
C HIS A 71 0.78 10.83 -4.40
N TYR A 72 0.87 11.19 -5.68
CA TYR A 72 -0.24 11.84 -6.39
C TYR A 72 -1.49 10.95 -6.44
N ILE A 73 -1.34 9.67 -6.77
CA ILE A 73 -2.43 8.68 -6.81
C ILE A 73 -3.03 8.51 -5.41
N VAL A 74 -2.18 8.22 -4.41
CA VAL A 74 -2.61 7.90 -3.05
C VAL A 74 -3.36 9.07 -2.41
N MET A 75 -2.92 10.31 -2.60
CA MET A 75 -3.64 11.49 -2.12
C MET A 75 -5.09 11.56 -2.63
N ARG A 76 -5.37 11.13 -3.88
CA ARG A 76 -6.72 11.12 -4.44
C ARG A 76 -7.52 9.93 -3.93
N LEU A 77 -6.89 8.76 -3.92
CA LEU A 77 -7.55 7.54 -3.47
C LEU A 77 -7.88 7.59 -1.97
N GLU A 78 -6.97 8.04 -1.12
CA GLU A 78 -7.24 8.17 0.33
C GLU A 78 -8.40 9.13 0.60
N ALA A 79 -8.45 10.29 -0.05
CA ALA A 79 -9.57 11.22 0.07
C ALA A 79 -10.90 10.56 -0.36
N LEU A 80 -10.88 9.84 -1.50
CA LEU A 80 -12.05 9.13 -1.99
C LEU A 80 -12.47 7.98 -1.05
N PHE A 81 -11.51 7.23 -0.50
CA PHE A 81 -11.79 6.14 0.44
C PHE A 81 -12.45 6.65 1.71
N GLU A 82 -11.98 7.77 2.27
CA GLU A 82 -12.59 8.40 3.45
C GLU A 82 -13.99 8.93 3.13
N GLU A 83 -14.16 9.65 2.03
CA GLU A 83 -15.46 10.21 1.60
C GLU A 83 -16.52 9.11 1.38
N CYS A 84 -16.11 7.99 0.78
CA CYS A 84 -17.00 6.87 0.48
C CYS A 84 -17.16 5.87 1.63
N GLY A 85 -16.45 6.04 2.75
CA GLY A 85 -16.41 5.05 3.83
C GLY A 85 -15.92 3.66 3.35
N THR A 86 -14.98 3.65 2.40
CA THR A 86 -14.50 2.42 1.77
C THR A 86 -13.68 1.59 2.74
N LEU A 87 -12.85 2.25 3.55
CA LEU A 87 -11.99 1.61 4.55
C LEU A 87 -12.67 1.61 5.91
N ASP A 88 -12.63 0.46 6.59
CA ASP A 88 -13.11 0.34 7.97
C ASP A 88 -12.25 1.17 8.94
N ASP A 89 -12.86 1.72 9.99
CA ASP A 89 -12.13 2.50 10.99
C ASP A 89 -11.09 1.69 11.76
N ASN A 90 -11.27 0.38 11.85
CA ASN A 90 -10.33 -0.53 12.48
C ASN A 90 -9.23 -1.06 11.53
N MET A 91 -9.01 -0.42 10.40
CA MET A 91 -7.84 -0.60 9.54
C MET A 91 -6.80 0.47 9.87
N PHE A 92 -5.67 0.07 10.44
CA PHE A 92 -4.71 0.98 11.07
C PHE A 92 -3.42 1.19 10.29
N SER A 93 -3.17 0.42 9.25
CA SER A 93 -1.94 0.54 8.46
C SER A 93 -1.99 1.72 7.50
N CYS A 94 -0.88 2.46 7.41
CA CYS A 94 -0.62 3.49 6.39
C CYS A 94 -1.73 4.54 6.23
N ARG A 95 -2.45 4.86 7.28
CA ARG A 95 -3.49 5.91 7.33
C ARG A 95 -3.09 7.01 8.29
N VAL A 96 -3.44 8.26 7.96
CA VAL A 96 -3.18 9.42 8.84
C VAL A 96 -3.95 9.27 10.15
N GLY A 97 -3.28 9.51 11.28
CA GLY A 97 -3.88 9.36 12.62
C GLY A 97 -4.08 7.92 13.10
N LYS A 98 -3.71 6.94 12.30
CA LYS A 98 -3.71 5.51 12.62
C LYS A 98 -2.26 5.03 12.84
N GLY A 99 -2.05 3.75 13.10
CA GLY A 99 -0.72 3.17 13.30
C GLY A 99 -0.74 2.06 14.34
N ASN A 100 0.41 1.45 14.62
CA ASN A 100 0.52 0.32 15.54
C ASN A 100 -0.06 0.62 16.92
N LEU A 101 0.25 1.78 17.50
CA LEU A 101 -0.25 2.13 18.82
C LEU A 101 -1.77 2.21 18.85
N ALA A 102 -2.37 2.84 17.84
CA ALA A 102 -3.83 2.94 17.74
C ALA A 102 -4.48 1.55 17.55
N ALA A 103 -3.86 0.67 16.77
CA ALA A 103 -4.33 -0.72 16.62
C ALA A 103 -4.30 -1.49 17.95
N ILE A 104 -3.21 -1.37 18.72
CA ILE A 104 -3.07 -2.00 20.03
C ILE A 104 -4.12 -1.44 20.99
N GLN A 105 -4.34 -0.13 21.01
CA GLN A 105 -5.35 0.50 21.86
C GLN A 105 -6.77 0.03 21.51
N ALA A 106 -7.08 -0.07 20.21
CA ALA A 106 -8.37 -0.59 19.76
C ALA A 106 -8.58 -2.05 20.19
N LEU A 107 -7.58 -2.89 20.08
CA LEU A 107 -7.65 -4.28 20.55
C LEU A 107 -7.77 -4.35 22.07
N GLN A 108 -7.04 -3.53 22.81
CA GLN A 108 -7.13 -3.46 24.27
C GLN A 108 -8.53 -3.04 24.73
N GLN A 109 -9.15 -2.06 24.05
CA GLN A 109 -10.53 -1.67 24.33
C GLN A 109 -11.51 -2.81 24.10
N GLN A 110 -11.34 -3.58 23.02
CA GLN A 110 -12.17 -4.76 22.77
C GLN A 110 -12.01 -5.81 23.89
N ILE A 111 -10.77 -6.09 24.31
CA ILE A 111 -10.50 -7.01 25.44
C ILE A 111 -11.22 -6.51 26.69
N PHE A 112 -11.08 -5.22 27.01
CA PHE A 112 -11.74 -4.62 28.19
C PHE A 112 -13.27 -4.78 28.14
N HIS A 113 -13.88 -4.53 26.98
CA HIS A 113 -15.33 -4.68 26.82
C HIS A 113 -15.78 -6.13 26.89
N GLN A 114 -15.11 -7.04 26.18
CA GLN A 114 -15.48 -8.45 26.13
C GLN A 114 -15.22 -9.15 27.45
N SER A 115 -14.18 -8.77 28.18
CA SER A 115 -13.90 -9.30 29.53
C SER A 115 -14.67 -8.61 30.65
N LYS A 116 -15.60 -7.69 30.34
CA LYS A 116 -16.33 -6.88 31.35
C LYS A 116 -15.39 -6.22 32.36
N GLY A 117 -14.40 -5.48 31.87
CA GLY A 117 -13.42 -4.81 32.71
C GLY A 117 -12.42 -5.79 33.37
N TYR A 118 -11.99 -6.82 32.64
CA TYR A 118 -11.05 -7.86 33.09
C TYR A 118 -11.59 -8.75 34.21
N THR A 119 -12.91 -8.90 34.30
CA THR A 119 -13.54 -9.76 35.34
C THR A 119 -13.97 -11.12 34.81
N THR A 120 -14.03 -11.33 33.51
CA THR A 120 -14.40 -12.58 32.87
C THR A 120 -13.45 -12.93 31.75
N ASP A 121 -13.33 -14.20 31.42
CA ASP A 121 -12.49 -14.65 30.32
C ASP A 121 -13.03 -14.19 28.97
N CYS A 122 -12.10 -13.91 28.02
CA CYS A 122 -12.36 -13.69 26.63
C CYS A 122 -11.22 -14.28 25.81
N TYR A 123 -11.46 -14.53 24.53
CA TYR A 123 -10.50 -15.13 23.62
C TYR A 123 -10.07 -14.11 22.56
N VAL A 124 -8.76 -14.02 22.33
CA VAL A 124 -8.20 -13.19 21.25
C VAL A 124 -7.79 -14.12 20.13
N ALA A 125 -8.47 -14.02 19.00
CA ALA A 125 -8.07 -14.67 17.77
C ALA A 125 -7.16 -13.73 16.97
N LYS A 126 -5.96 -14.20 16.62
CA LYS A 126 -5.05 -13.50 15.72
C LYS A 126 -4.70 -14.40 14.55
N PHE A 127 -4.72 -13.86 13.35
CA PHE A 127 -4.29 -14.55 12.13
C PHE A 127 -3.59 -13.59 11.16
N ASP A 128 -2.73 -14.15 10.35
CA ASP A 128 -1.91 -13.48 9.35
C ASP A 128 -2.24 -14.04 7.97
N LEU A 129 -2.31 -13.19 6.96
CA LEU A 129 -2.52 -13.60 5.58
C LEU A 129 -1.18 -14.00 4.95
N GLN A 130 -1.01 -15.30 4.76
CA GLN A 130 0.24 -15.85 4.22
C GLN A 130 0.60 -15.24 2.87
N SER A 131 1.83 -14.70 2.78
CA SER A 131 2.37 -14.11 1.55
C SER A 131 1.45 -13.04 0.92
N PHE A 132 0.75 -12.28 1.74
CA PHE A 132 -0.35 -11.39 1.34
C PHE A 132 -0.01 -10.52 0.14
N PHE A 133 1.07 -9.73 0.20
CA PHE A 133 1.45 -8.86 -0.90
C PHE A 133 1.69 -9.62 -2.21
N MET A 134 2.19 -10.85 -2.15
CA MET A 134 2.47 -11.69 -3.32
C MET A 134 1.21 -12.39 -3.87
N SER A 135 0.13 -12.45 -3.09
CA SER A 135 -1.13 -13.11 -3.47
C SER A 135 -2.19 -12.16 -4.02
N ILE A 136 -1.97 -10.84 -3.98
CA ILE A 136 -2.92 -9.86 -4.48
C ILE A 136 -3.04 -9.96 -6.00
N ASP A 137 -4.25 -10.24 -6.50
CA ASP A 137 -4.56 -10.20 -7.93
C ASP A 137 -4.69 -8.75 -8.40
N LYS A 138 -3.72 -8.30 -9.21
CA LYS A 138 -3.66 -6.93 -9.72
C LYS A 138 -4.80 -6.59 -10.69
N ARG A 139 -5.34 -7.56 -11.41
CA ARG A 139 -6.47 -7.33 -12.32
C ARG A 139 -7.73 -7.04 -11.54
N ARG A 140 -8.02 -7.88 -10.55
CA ARG A 140 -9.15 -7.66 -9.64
C ARG A 140 -9.03 -6.33 -8.91
N LEU A 141 -7.85 -6.05 -8.35
CA LEU A 141 -7.57 -4.78 -7.68
C LEU A 141 -7.80 -3.59 -8.62
N TYR A 142 -7.27 -3.66 -9.84
CA TYR A 142 -7.45 -2.65 -10.86
C TYR A 142 -8.92 -2.42 -11.22
N ASP A 143 -9.66 -3.50 -11.49
CA ASP A 143 -11.07 -3.41 -11.87
C ASP A 143 -11.92 -2.79 -10.75
N GLU A 144 -11.68 -3.17 -9.49
CA GLU A 144 -12.39 -2.62 -8.32
C GLU A 144 -12.03 -1.13 -8.09
N LEU A 145 -10.75 -0.73 -8.23
CA LEU A 145 -10.31 0.67 -8.12
C LEU A 145 -10.93 1.53 -9.23
N VAL A 146 -10.88 1.06 -10.47
CA VAL A 146 -11.47 1.76 -11.62
C VAL A 146 -12.97 1.92 -11.43
N ALA A 147 -13.68 0.87 -11.00
CA ALA A 147 -15.12 0.94 -10.74
C ALA A 147 -15.47 1.99 -9.66
N LEU A 148 -14.68 2.05 -8.58
CA LEU A 148 -14.87 3.05 -7.53
C LEU A 148 -14.63 4.47 -8.04
N VAL A 149 -13.50 4.71 -8.72
CA VAL A 149 -13.12 6.03 -9.25
C VAL A 149 -14.11 6.47 -10.33
N ALA A 150 -14.48 5.59 -11.26
CA ALA A 150 -15.45 5.91 -12.30
C ALA A 150 -16.80 6.34 -11.74
N LYS A 151 -17.24 5.70 -10.64
CA LYS A 151 -18.55 5.94 -10.01
C LYS A 151 -18.56 7.14 -9.07
N ARG A 152 -17.46 7.41 -8.35
CA ARG A 152 -17.48 8.31 -7.18
C ARG A 152 -16.53 9.50 -7.28
N TYR A 153 -15.48 9.40 -8.08
CA TYR A 153 -14.52 10.49 -8.18
C TYR A 153 -14.99 11.56 -9.17
N GLU A 154 -15.11 12.80 -8.72
CA GLU A 154 -15.58 13.93 -9.54
C GLU A 154 -14.46 14.97 -9.79
N GLY A 155 -13.22 14.65 -9.46
CA GLY A 155 -12.08 15.53 -9.69
C GLY A 155 -11.86 15.79 -11.19
N TRP A 156 -11.39 17.00 -11.52
CA TRP A 156 -11.06 17.40 -12.89
C TRP A 156 -9.99 16.52 -13.56
N ASP A 157 -9.20 15.81 -12.77
CA ASP A 157 -8.11 14.92 -13.17
C ASP A 157 -8.54 13.44 -13.19
N LYS A 158 -9.83 13.15 -13.33
CA LYS A 158 -10.40 11.78 -13.30
C LYS A 158 -9.77 10.87 -14.34
N ASP A 159 -9.68 11.30 -15.58
CA ASP A 159 -9.12 10.49 -16.66
C ASP A 159 -7.61 10.23 -16.44
N THR A 160 -6.90 11.24 -15.96
CA THR A 160 -5.49 11.11 -15.55
C THR A 160 -5.35 10.10 -14.40
N LEU A 161 -6.21 10.17 -13.39
CA LEU A 161 -6.18 9.22 -12.27
C LEU A 161 -6.45 7.78 -12.74
N LEU A 162 -7.44 7.56 -13.59
CA LEU A 162 -7.74 6.25 -14.17
C LEU A 162 -6.57 5.71 -14.99
N TYR A 163 -5.94 6.57 -15.79
CA TYR A 163 -4.73 6.22 -16.52
C TYR A 163 -3.58 5.79 -15.59
N LEU A 164 -3.31 6.58 -14.55
CA LEU A 164 -2.24 6.29 -13.60
C LEU A 164 -2.49 5.02 -12.78
N ILE A 165 -3.73 4.78 -12.35
CA ILE A 165 -4.12 3.52 -11.69
C ILE A 165 -3.79 2.34 -12.60
N ARG A 166 -4.15 2.40 -13.88
CA ARG A 166 -3.82 1.36 -14.85
C ARG A 166 -2.31 1.12 -14.94
N VAL A 167 -1.55 2.20 -15.16
CA VAL A 167 -0.10 2.12 -15.39
C VAL A 167 0.63 1.61 -14.15
N VAL A 168 0.24 2.06 -12.95
CA VAL A 168 0.97 1.74 -11.72
C VAL A 168 0.53 0.40 -11.12
N THR A 169 -0.77 0.10 -11.09
CA THR A 169 -1.28 -1.16 -10.50
C THR A 169 -0.90 -2.38 -11.35
N LEU A 170 -0.96 -2.26 -12.68
CA LEU A 170 -0.63 -3.38 -13.58
C LEU A 170 0.88 -3.49 -13.88
N HIS A 171 1.69 -2.55 -13.42
CA HIS A 171 3.15 -2.59 -13.63
C HIS A 171 3.81 -3.76 -12.91
N ASN A 172 4.83 -4.34 -13.55
CA ASN A 172 5.71 -5.37 -12.99
C ASN A 172 7.11 -4.78 -12.76
N PRO A 173 7.36 -4.12 -11.62
CA PRO A 173 8.63 -3.41 -11.40
C PRO A 173 9.84 -4.36 -11.34
N GLN A 174 9.63 -5.66 -11.08
CA GLN A 174 10.68 -6.66 -11.07
C GLN A 174 11.27 -6.96 -12.46
N ASP A 175 10.51 -6.70 -13.55
CA ASP A 175 10.93 -7.06 -14.91
C ASP A 175 12.18 -6.29 -15.37
N ASN A 176 12.34 -5.05 -14.89
CA ASN A 176 13.48 -4.19 -15.24
C ASN A 176 14.28 -3.71 -14.02
N ALA A 177 13.99 -4.21 -12.82
CA ALA A 177 14.65 -3.75 -11.59
C ALA A 177 16.13 -4.10 -11.55
N VAL A 178 16.95 -3.15 -11.06
CA VAL A 178 18.36 -3.38 -10.75
C VAL A 178 18.47 -4.00 -9.36
N ARG A 179 19.00 -5.21 -9.26
CA ARG A 179 19.31 -5.86 -7.99
C ARG A 179 20.55 -5.23 -7.36
N LYS A 180 20.41 -4.73 -6.13
CA LYS A 180 21.48 -4.04 -5.37
C LYS A 180 22.17 -4.94 -4.36
N THR A 181 21.49 -5.98 -3.87
CA THR A 181 22.10 -6.95 -2.96
C THR A 181 22.65 -8.15 -3.75
N PRO A 182 23.69 -8.83 -3.24
CA PRO A 182 24.25 -10.04 -3.84
C PRO A 182 23.21 -11.14 -4.04
N LEU A 183 23.38 -11.99 -5.05
CA LEU A 183 22.43 -13.08 -5.33
C LEU A 183 22.32 -14.10 -4.19
N CYS A 184 23.39 -14.27 -3.37
CA CYS A 184 23.34 -15.14 -2.20
C CYS A 184 22.27 -14.69 -1.19
N ASP A 185 22.03 -13.38 -1.03
CA ASP A 185 21.00 -12.89 -0.10
C ASP A 185 19.57 -13.26 -0.55
N TRP A 186 19.39 -13.54 -1.84
CA TRP A 186 18.13 -13.98 -2.41
C TRP A 186 17.88 -15.48 -2.24
N ALA A 187 18.94 -16.27 -2.01
CA ALA A 187 18.84 -17.71 -1.91
C ALA A 187 18.04 -18.15 -0.68
N ASP A 188 18.12 -17.39 0.42
CA ASP A 188 17.43 -17.68 1.67
C ASP A 188 15.97 -17.17 1.69
N LEU A 189 15.57 -16.38 0.68
CA LEU A 189 14.20 -15.86 0.61
C LEU A 189 13.24 -16.96 0.13
N PRO A 190 12.17 -17.26 0.89
CA PRO A 190 11.15 -18.20 0.43
C PRO A 190 10.55 -17.77 -0.91
N ARG A 191 10.39 -18.70 -1.85
CA ARG A 191 9.86 -18.42 -3.19
C ARG A 191 8.51 -17.68 -3.15
N SER A 192 7.64 -18.01 -2.20
CA SER A 192 6.35 -17.38 -1.99
C SER A 192 6.40 -15.92 -1.49
N LYS A 193 7.60 -15.40 -1.16
CA LYS A 193 7.83 -14.03 -0.71
C LYS A 193 8.58 -13.17 -1.71
N SER A 194 8.71 -13.61 -2.96
CA SER A 194 9.41 -12.89 -4.01
C SER A 194 8.52 -12.63 -5.21
N LEU A 195 8.48 -11.39 -5.70
CA LEU A 195 7.81 -10.99 -6.94
C LEU A 195 8.36 -11.68 -8.18
N TYR A 196 9.63 -12.12 -8.15
CA TYR A 196 10.23 -12.84 -9.26
C TYR A 196 9.70 -14.27 -9.43
N ASN A 197 8.92 -14.77 -8.48
CA ASN A 197 8.39 -16.12 -8.47
C ASN A 197 6.87 -16.21 -8.55
N VAL A 198 6.17 -15.08 -8.70
CA VAL A 198 4.70 -15.06 -8.87
C VAL A 198 4.33 -14.82 -10.33
N ASP A 199 3.11 -15.17 -10.69
CA ASP A 199 2.57 -14.88 -12.02
C ASP A 199 2.53 -13.37 -12.24
N TRP A 200 2.70 -12.94 -13.48
CA TRP A 200 2.85 -11.52 -13.84
C TRP A 200 1.66 -10.61 -13.42
N PHE A 201 0.50 -11.17 -13.21
CA PHE A 201 -0.68 -10.44 -12.72
C PHE A 201 -0.90 -10.56 -11.21
N LEU A 202 -0.04 -11.28 -10.48
CA LEU A 202 -0.05 -11.37 -9.03
C LEU A 202 1.05 -10.52 -8.40
N GLY A 203 0.79 -10.09 -7.19
CA GLY A 203 1.76 -9.46 -6.31
C GLY A 203 1.91 -7.96 -6.46
N LEU A 204 2.04 -7.31 -5.32
CA LEU A 204 2.39 -5.90 -5.19
C LEU A 204 3.80 -5.73 -4.62
N ALA A 205 4.55 -4.79 -5.17
CA ALA A 205 5.91 -4.50 -4.74
C ALA A 205 5.95 -3.96 -3.30
N ILE A 206 6.64 -4.65 -2.40
CA ILE A 206 6.92 -4.12 -1.07
C ILE A 206 7.92 -2.97 -1.20
N GLY A 207 7.58 -1.81 -0.62
CA GLY A 207 8.41 -0.61 -0.66
C GLY A 207 7.79 0.57 -1.43
N ASN A 208 6.66 0.35 -2.09
CA ASN A 208 5.90 1.37 -2.79
C ASN A 208 4.68 1.84 -1.98
N LEU A 209 4.38 3.14 -2.03
CA LEU A 209 3.26 3.73 -1.29
C LEU A 209 1.91 3.23 -1.80
N THR A 210 1.74 3.14 -3.11
CA THR A 210 0.52 2.60 -3.72
C THR A 210 0.24 1.17 -3.26
N SER A 211 1.26 0.31 -3.19
CA SER A 211 1.07 -1.06 -2.71
C SER A 211 0.47 -1.15 -1.31
N GLN A 212 0.79 -0.19 -0.44
CA GLN A 212 0.25 -0.14 0.92
C GLN A 212 -1.20 0.34 0.95
N SER A 213 -1.51 1.40 0.21
CA SER A 213 -2.88 1.91 0.06
C SER A 213 -3.78 0.87 -0.61
N ASP A 214 -3.29 0.25 -1.67
CA ASP A 214 -3.98 -0.79 -2.43
C ASP A 214 -4.24 -2.05 -1.60
N ALA A 215 -3.30 -2.44 -0.73
CA ALA A 215 -3.45 -3.55 0.21
C ALA A 215 -4.60 -3.30 1.20
N ASN A 216 -4.72 -2.09 1.73
CA ASN A 216 -5.86 -1.72 2.58
C ASN A 216 -7.19 -1.80 1.81
N PHE A 217 -7.22 -1.25 0.60
CA PHE A 217 -8.40 -1.32 -0.25
C PHE A 217 -8.80 -2.76 -0.56
N TYR A 218 -7.83 -3.63 -0.87
CA TYR A 218 -8.04 -5.04 -1.16
C TYR A 218 -8.58 -5.83 0.05
N ASN A 219 -8.21 -5.43 1.28
CA ASN A 219 -8.71 -6.04 2.52
C ASN A 219 -10.07 -5.51 2.98
N ALA A 220 -10.52 -4.37 2.47
CA ALA A 220 -11.78 -3.75 2.91
C ALA A 220 -13.01 -4.66 2.79
N PRO A 221 -13.19 -5.49 1.74
CA PRO A 221 -14.27 -6.47 1.68
C PRO A 221 -14.24 -7.50 2.81
N ALA A 222 -13.04 -7.99 3.19
CA ALA A 222 -12.89 -8.94 4.29
C ALA A 222 -13.30 -8.31 5.63
N MET A 223 -12.92 -7.05 5.88
CA MET A 223 -13.35 -6.30 7.06
C MET A 223 -14.88 -6.17 7.12
N ARG A 224 -15.51 -5.80 6.00
CA ARG A 224 -16.98 -5.70 5.91
C ARG A 224 -17.66 -7.03 6.18
N TRP A 225 -17.13 -8.11 5.60
CA TRP A 225 -17.66 -9.46 5.84
C TRP A 225 -17.56 -9.85 7.33
N MET A 226 -16.41 -9.67 7.96
CA MET A 226 -16.23 -9.97 9.39
C MET A 226 -17.23 -9.20 10.26
N ARG A 227 -17.45 -7.91 9.97
CA ARG A 227 -18.47 -7.14 10.68
C ARG A 227 -19.87 -7.64 10.45
N SER A 228 -20.19 -8.10 9.24
CA SER A 228 -21.53 -8.63 8.92
C SER A 228 -21.86 -9.91 9.70
N VAL A 229 -20.85 -10.67 10.13
CA VAL A 229 -21.01 -11.86 10.99
C VAL A 229 -20.82 -11.56 12.48
N GLY A 230 -20.83 -10.27 12.87
CA GLY A 230 -20.80 -9.84 14.27
C GLY A 230 -19.40 -9.72 14.88
N LEU A 231 -18.34 -9.88 14.10
CA LEU A 231 -16.97 -9.67 14.57
C LEU A 231 -16.58 -8.19 14.51
N ALA A 232 -15.65 -7.77 15.35
CA ALA A 232 -15.06 -6.43 15.36
C ALA A 232 -13.55 -6.53 15.12
N PRO A 233 -13.10 -6.84 13.89
CA PRO A 233 -11.70 -7.04 13.62
C PRO A 233 -10.89 -5.75 13.76
N VAL A 234 -9.64 -5.89 14.19
CA VAL A 234 -8.57 -4.90 14.08
C VAL A 234 -7.62 -5.41 13.00
N ASN A 235 -7.34 -4.60 12.00
CA ASN A 235 -6.47 -4.97 10.89
C ASN A 235 -5.23 -4.07 10.81
N TYR A 236 -4.09 -4.70 10.58
CA TYR A 236 -2.83 -4.02 10.29
C TYR A 236 -2.11 -4.72 9.13
N VAL A 237 -2.35 -4.29 7.91
CA VAL A 237 -1.90 -4.90 6.63
C VAL A 237 -2.44 -6.34 6.50
N ASP A 238 -1.58 -7.34 6.71
CA ASP A 238 -1.83 -8.78 6.67
C ASP A 238 -2.26 -9.37 8.02
N ASP A 239 -2.01 -8.67 9.12
CA ASP A 239 -2.43 -9.07 10.47
C ASP A 239 -3.89 -8.69 10.76
N PHE A 240 -4.66 -9.66 11.23
CA PHE A 240 -6.01 -9.47 11.76
C PHE A 240 -6.09 -9.98 13.20
N ALA A 241 -6.79 -9.25 14.04
CA ALA A 241 -7.11 -9.68 15.38
C ALA A 241 -8.55 -9.29 15.73
N PHE A 242 -9.22 -10.12 16.50
CA PHE A 242 -10.53 -9.80 17.08
C PHE A 242 -10.71 -10.52 18.43
N VAL A 243 -11.62 -10.02 19.24
CA VAL A 243 -11.90 -10.57 20.56
C VAL A 243 -13.30 -11.14 20.56
N VAL A 244 -13.44 -12.37 21.00
CA VAL A 244 -14.71 -13.06 21.15
C VAL A 244 -14.91 -13.53 22.59
N ARG A 245 -16.13 -13.82 22.90
CA ARG A 245 -16.56 -14.41 24.15
C ARG A 245 -17.41 -15.63 23.84
N ASP A 246 -17.42 -16.62 24.71
CA ASP A 246 -18.30 -17.79 24.61
C ASP A 246 -19.76 -17.39 24.67
#